data_7c73b443047af9bbfc9f422e7e5aa79d
#
_entry.id   7c73b443047af9bbfc9f422e7e5aa79d
#
_cell.length_a   1.000
_cell.length_b   1.000
_cell.length_c   1.000
_cell.angle_alpha   90.00
_cell.angle_beta   90.00
_cell.angle_gamma   90.00
#
_symmetry.space_group_name_H-M   'P 1'
#
loop_
_entity.id
_entity.type
_entity.pdbx_description
1 polymer ?
#
loop_
_entity_poly.entity_id
_entity_poly.type
_entity_poly.pdbx_seq_one_letter_code
_entity_poly.pdbx_strand_id
1 'polypeptide(L)'
;MLEDLDKDIREHIEAETLENIERGMSPEEARSPALRKFGNVTRVKEETREVWTFLWLELLREDVRFSFRMMRKSPSVTAIAVGTVALAIGANAVVFSVLNALILRPLDVPHPESLYTIEHWRDKSLALSYPDYLDLRDHNHSFDGLAAYNGTQAGLDTSGHPARAFVDEVTGDYFDVFGIQPHLGRFIHASDEHGPNSAPYIVLNYAYWHNHFQDDRGVIGRTVQLNKHPFTIVGVAPPGFHGPVLFFIQDFFVPIVNQEQVEGQNSLSKSRSA
;
A
#
# COMPACT_ATOMS: atom_id res chain seq x y z
N MET A 1 32.93 -12.32 25.50
CA MET A 1 32.71 -11.88 26.90
C MET A 1 32.30 -13.02 27.84
N LEU A 2 31.18 -13.75 27.68
CA LEU A 2 30.90 -14.97 28.46
C LEU A 2 31.86 -16.12 28.11
N GLU A 3 32.27 -16.21 26.86
CA GLU A 3 33.28 -17.12 26.39
C GLU A 3 34.66 -16.80 26.97
N ASP A 4 35.00 -15.52 27.15
CA ASP A 4 36.27 -15.11 27.76
C ASP A 4 36.29 -15.46 29.27
N LEU A 5 35.18 -15.25 29.97
CA LEU A 5 35.05 -15.67 31.39
C LEU A 5 35.21 -17.19 31.54
N ASP A 6 34.63 -17.97 30.62
CA ASP A 6 34.75 -19.42 30.63
C ASP A 6 36.15 -19.87 30.34
N LYS A 7 36.90 -19.14 29.51
CA LYS A 7 38.30 -19.35 29.22
C LYS A 7 39.17 -19.02 30.43
N ASP A 8 38.98 -17.87 31.06
CA ASP A 8 39.75 -17.45 32.23
C ASP A 8 39.55 -18.42 33.41
N ILE A 9 38.29 -18.86 33.66
CA ILE A 9 38.01 -19.86 34.70
C ILE A 9 38.73 -21.18 34.41
N ARG A 10 38.74 -21.62 33.15
CA ARG A 10 39.39 -22.84 32.75
C ARG A 10 40.90 -22.75 32.90
N GLU A 11 41.52 -21.67 32.42
CA GLU A 11 42.95 -21.42 32.52
C GLU A 11 43.38 -21.37 33.99
N HIS A 12 42.61 -20.77 34.89
CA HIS A 12 42.91 -20.72 36.31
C HIS A 12 42.86 -22.12 36.96
N ILE A 13 41.84 -22.93 36.66
CA ILE A 13 41.72 -24.31 37.15
C ILE A 13 42.86 -25.20 36.59
N GLU A 14 43.27 -25.00 35.34
CA GLU A 14 44.38 -25.74 34.74
C GLU A 14 45.74 -25.36 35.38
N ALA A 15 45.97 -24.06 35.62
CA ALA A 15 47.18 -23.58 36.30
C ALA A 15 47.30 -24.16 37.73
N GLU A 16 46.20 -24.13 38.51
CA GLU A 16 46.20 -24.70 39.88
C GLU A 16 46.36 -26.23 39.84
N THR A 17 45.82 -26.89 38.82
CA THR A 17 46.00 -28.33 38.63
C THR A 17 47.46 -28.68 38.36
N LEU A 18 48.15 -27.90 37.51
CA LEU A 18 49.59 -28.08 37.21
C LEU A 18 50.43 -27.84 38.49
N GLU A 19 50.13 -26.83 39.28
CA GLU A 19 50.83 -26.57 40.52
C GLU A 19 50.68 -27.72 41.54
N ASN A 20 49.48 -28.35 41.61
CA ASN A 20 49.25 -29.54 42.43
C ASN A 20 50.06 -30.77 41.95
N ILE A 21 50.24 -30.96 40.65
CA ILE A 21 51.06 -31.99 40.08
C ILE A 21 52.54 -31.77 40.42
N GLU A 22 53.04 -30.54 40.32
CA GLU A 22 54.41 -30.17 40.73
C GLU A 22 54.68 -30.41 42.20
N ARG A 23 53.67 -30.30 43.05
CA ARG A 23 53.73 -30.64 44.50
C ARG A 23 53.67 -32.15 44.77
N GLY A 24 53.64 -33.02 43.74
CA GLY A 24 53.74 -34.46 43.83
C GLY A 24 52.40 -35.21 43.82
N MET A 25 51.30 -34.56 43.45
CA MET A 25 50.02 -35.26 43.27
C MET A 25 49.93 -35.96 41.93
N SER A 26 49.21 -37.07 41.84
CA SER A 26 48.95 -37.70 40.56
C SER A 26 48.03 -36.79 39.68
N PRO A 27 48.13 -36.86 38.32
CA PRO A 27 47.32 -36.04 37.44
C PRO A 27 45.79 -36.20 37.65
N GLU A 28 45.36 -37.40 38.08
CA GLU A 28 43.95 -37.68 38.35
C GLU A 28 43.44 -37.05 39.68
N GLU A 29 44.35 -37.01 40.70
CA GLU A 29 44.03 -36.45 41.99
C GLU A 29 44.19 -34.92 42.07
N ALA A 30 45.04 -34.30 41.25
CA ALA A 30 45.35 -32.87 41.27
C ALA A 30 44.22 -31.95 40.88
N ARG A 31 43.30 -32.41 40.04
CA ARG A 31 42.19 -31.61 39.53
C ARG A 31 41.08 -31.41 40.58
N SER A 32 40.85 -32.37 41.46
CA SER A 32 39.79 -32.28 42.47
C SER A 32 40.03 -31.21 43.53
N PRO A 33 41.24 -31.05 44.07
CA PRO A 33 41.59 -29.92 44.96
C PRO A 33 41.55 -28.55 44.25
N ALA A 34 41.99 -28.46 42.99
CA ALA A 34 41.89 -27.22 42.18
C ALA A 34 40.47 -26.74 42.03
N LEU A 35 39.53 -27.66 41.70
CA LEU A 35 38.12 -27.34 41.60
C LEU A 35 37.51 -26.94 42.97
N ARG A 36 37.92 -27.62 44.08
CA ARG A 36 37.46 -27.26 45.45
C ARG A 36 37.95 -25.87 45.88
N LYS A 37 39.17 -25.52 45.56
CA LYS A 37 39.78 -24.21 45.87
C LYS A 37 39.14 -23.10 45.10
N PHE A 38 38.80 -23.32 43.84
CA PHE A 38 38.07 -22.34 43.01
C PHE A 38 36.62 -22.16 43.52
N GLY A 39 36.01 -23.20 44.03
CA GLY A 39 34.64 -23.16 44.55
C GLY A 39 33.59 -23.49 43.46
N ASN A 40 32.39 -22.99 43.64
CA ASN A 40 31.28 -23.32 42.72
C ASN A 40 31.37 -22.42 41.44
N VAL A 41 31.88 -22.97 40.36
CA VAL A 41 32.01 -22.30 39.06
C VAL A 41 30.69 -21.71 38.57
N THR A 42 29.60 -22.44 38.76
CA THR A 42 28.27 -22.00 38.34
C THR A 42 27.83 -20.73 39.09
N ARG A 43 28.09 -20.69 40.40
CA ARG A 43 27.78 -19.53 41.24
C ARG A 43 28.58 -18.30 40.85
N VAL A 44 29.89 -18.47 40.60
CA VAL A 44 30.74 -17.36 40.14
C VAL A 44 30.26 -16.80 38.79
N LYS A 45 29.83 -17.67 37.89
CA LYS A 45 29.24 -17.26 36.60
C LYS A 45 27.93 -16.49 36.77
N GLU A 46 27.06 -16.96 37.66
CA GLU A 46 25.78 -16.28 37.93
C GLU A 46 26.00 -14.93 38.62
N GLU A 47 26.81 -14.86 39.66
CA GLU A 47 27.15 -13.61 40.34
C GLU A 47 27.79 -12.59 39.38
N THR A 48 28.70 -13.03 38.52
CA THR A 48 29.31 -12.15 37.51
C THR A 48 28.29 -11.65 36.49
N ARG A 49 27.37 -12.53 36.06
CA ARG A 49 26.30 -12.15 35.11
C ARG A 49 25.32 -11.12 35.69
N GLU A 50 24.92 -11.27 36.94
CA GLU A 50 24.06 -10.31 37.64
C GLU A 50 24.73 -8.94 37.77
N VAL A 51 25.99 -8.90 38.19
CA VAL A 51 26.75 -7.64 38.31
C VAL A 51 26.87 -6.93 36.98
N TRP A 52 27.12 -7.65 35.89
CA TRP A 52 27.22 -7.04 34.55
C TRP A 52 25.89 -6.48 34.03
N THR A 53 24.78 -7.13 34.34
CA THR A 53 23.44 -6.67 33.94
C THR A 53 23.07 -5.36 34.68
N PHE A 54 23.40 -5.26 35.95
CA PHE A 54 23.20 -4.01 36.73
C PHE A 54 24.16 -2.90 36.33
N LEU A 55 25.43 -3.24 36.08
CA LEU A 55 26.42 -2.24 35.66
C LEU A 55 26.04 -1.59 34.30
N TRP A 56 25.53 -2.36 33.34
CA TRP A 56 25.08 -1.82 32.09
C TRP A 56 23.91 -0.83 32.26
N LEU A 57 22.95 -1.12 33.11
CA LEU A 57 21.83 -0.24 33.42
C LEU A 57 22.29 1.06 34.13
N GLU A 58 23.25 0.95 35.05
CA GLU A 58 23.85 2.10 35.71
C GLU A 58 24.59 3.00 34.71
N LEU A 59 25.44 2.42 33.87
CA LEU A 59 26.14 3.15 32.82
C LEU A 59 25.18 3.83 31.87
N LEU A 60 24.13 3.13 31.43
CA LEU A 60 23.10 3.70 30.58
C LEU A 60 22.38 4.87 31.23
N ARG A 61 22.05 4.76 32.52
CA ARG A 61 21.42 5.84 33.28
C ARG A 61 22.35 7.07 33.41
N GLU A 62 23.64 6.85 33.65
CA GLU A 62 24.63 7.91 33.71
C GLU A 62 24.80 8.60 32.36
N ASP A 63 24.89 7.84 31.27
CA ASP A 63 25.00 8.35 29.91
C ASP A 63 23.76 9.16 29.51
N VAL A 64 22.58 8.70 29.82
CA VAL A 64 21.32 9.41 29.57
C VAL A 64 21.32 10.74 30.37
N ARG A 65 21.71 10.69 31.65
CA ARG A 65 21.75 11.89 32.49
C ARG A 65 22.80 12.89 32.01
N PHE A 66 23.96 12.39 31.59
CA PHE A 66 25.02 13.23 31.01
C PHE A 66 24.56 13.85 29.69
N SER A 67 23.99 13.07 28.79
CA SER A 67 23.44 13.55 27.52
C SER A 67 22.39 14.65 27.73
N PHE A 68 21.45 14.43 28.65
CA PHE A 68 20.43 15.42 28.98
C PHE A 68 21.01 16.72 29.53
N ARG A 69 22.08 16.63 30.34
CA ARG A 69 22.80 17.82 30.85
C ARG A 69 23.52 18.56 29.72
N MET A 70 24.15 17.84 28.80
CA MET A 70 24.81 18.44 27.63
C MET A 70 23.79 19.13 26.71
N MET A 71 22.66 18.52 26.48
CA MET A 71 21.55 19.11 25.68
C MET A 71 21.07 20.43 26.29
N ARG A 72 20.98 20.51 27.62
CA ARG A 72 20.60 21.75 28.31
C ARG A 72 21.70 22.83 28.32
N LYS A 73 22.98 22.45 28.24
CA LYS A 73 24.10 23.38 28.16
C LYS A 73 24.28 24.06 26.81
N SER A 74 23.83 23.36 25.72
CA SER A 74 23.96 23.86 24.36
C SER A 74 22.58 23.82 23.64
N PRO A 75 21.64 24.69 24.05
CA PRO A 75 20.27 24.64 23.58
C PRO A 75 20.15 24.88 22.06
N SER A 76 21.02 25.73 21.50
CA SER A 76 21.00 26.01 20.06
C SER A 76 21.39 24.78 19.24
N VAL A 77 22.46 24.07 19.64
CA VAL A 77 22.88 22.84 18.94
C VAL A 77 21.83 21.74 19.09
N THR A 78 21.28 21.62 20.29
CA THR A 78 20.19 20.66 20.55
C THR A 78 18.95 20.96 19.71
N ALA A 79 18.55 22.23 19.64
CA ALA A 79 17.40 22.63 18.83
C ALA A 79 17.62 22.33 17.34
N ILE A 80 18.82 22.60 16.82
CA ILE A 80 19.15 22.26 15.41
C ILE A 80 19.13 20.74 15.21
N ALA A 81 19.77 19.97 16.08
CA ALA A 81 19.81 18.51 15.96
C ALA A 81 18.41 17.89 16.05
N VAL A 82 17.62 18.29 17.04
CA VAL A 82 16.23 17.82 17.19
C VAL A 82 15.37 18.27 16.02
N GLY A 83 15.51 19.50 15.56
CA GLY A 83 14.78 20.02 14.41
C GLY A 83 15.12 19.27 13.12
N THR A 84 16.39 18.95 12.88
CA THR A 84 16.83 18.16 11.72
C THR A 84 16.25 16.75 11.76
N VAL A 85 16.32 16.08 12.91
CA VAL A 85 15.76 14.73 13.08
C VAL A 85 14.23 14.74 12.93
N ALA A 86 13.56 15.71 13.56
CA ALA A 86 12.12 15.86 13.45
C ALA A 86 11.66 16.11 12.00
N LEU A 87 12.41 16.96 11.27
CA LEU A 87 12.14 17.21 9.85
C LEU A 87 12.34 15.95 9.01
N ALA A 88 13.41 15.21 9.25
CA ALA A 88 13.70 13.97 8.53
C ALA A 88 12.60 12.90 8.79
N ILE A 89 12.20 12.72 10.05
CA ILE A 89 11.13 11.79 10.41
C ILE A 89 9.79 12.26 9.81
N GLY A 90 9.50 13.56 9.92
CA GLY A 90 8.28 14.14 9.35
C GLY A 90 8.19 13.95 7.83
N ALA A 91 9.27 14.22 7.10
CA ALA A 91 9.33 14.01 5.66
C ALA A 91 9.11 12.53 5.29
N ASN A 92 9.77 11.60 5.98
CA ASN A 92 9.58 10.17 5.76
C ASN A 92 8.15 9.72 6.09
N ALA A 93 7.56 10.23 7.16
CA ALA A 93 6.17 9.93 7.52
C ALA A 93 5.18 10.40 6.45
N VAL A 94 5.38 11.60 5.89
CA VAL A 94 4.56 12.11 4.78
C VAL A 94 4.71 11.22 3.55
N VAL A 95 5.94 10.93 3.12
CA VAL A 95 6.20 10.06 1.97
C VAL A 95 5.56 8.69 2.17
N PHE A 96 5.74 8.07 3.34
CA PHE A 96 5.14 6.78 3.64
C PHE A 96 3.61 6.83 3.65
N SER A 97 3.03 7.90 4.21
CA SER A 97 1.57 8.09 4.23
C SER A 97 1.00 8.22 2.82
N VAL A 98 1.68 8.97 1.95
CA VAL A 98 1.31 9.11 0.53
C VAL A 98 1.43 7.77 -0.19
N LEU A 99 2.57 7.07 -0.04
CA LEU A 99 2.77 5.75 -0.65
C LEU A 99 1.72 4.73 -0.16
N ASN A 100 1.44 4.72 1.14
CA ASN A 100 0.43 3.84 1.72
C ASN A 100 -0.97 4.15 1.18
N ALA A 101 -1.32 5.43 1.05
CA ALA A 101 -2.62 5.84 0.55
C ALA A 101 -2.82 5.55 -0.95
N LEU A 102 -1.74 5.65 -1.74
CA LEU A 102 -1.82 5.59 -3.21
C LEU A 102 -1.41 4.22 -3.79
N ILE A 103 -0.58 3.44 -3.09
CA ILE A 103 0.02 2.21 -3.65
C ILE A 103 -0.29 0.98 -2.80
N LEU A 104 -0.26 1.11 -1.47
CA LEU A 104 -0.36 -0.04 -0.59
C LEU A 104 -1.80 -0.37 -0.16
N ARG A 105 -2.75 0.55 -0.35
CA ARG A 105 -4.15 0.22 -0.11
C ARG A 105 -4.68 -0.64 -1.26
N PRO A 106 -5.22 -1.82 -0.95
CA PRO A 106 -5.92 -2.61 -1.96
C PRO A 106 -7.13 -1.81 -2.47
N LEU A 107 -7.57 -2.13 -3.69
CA LEU A 107 -8.84 -1.63 -4.22
C LEU A 107 -9.97 -2.00 -3.25
N ASP A 108 -10.89 -1.06 -3.03
CA ASP A 108 -12.07 -1.30 -2.17
C ASP A 108 -13.15 -2.07 -2.96
N VAL A 109 -12.83 -3.33 -3.24
CA VAL A 109 -13.67 -4.29 -3.96
C VAL A 109 -13.66 -5.63 -3.24
N PRO A 110 -14.68 -6.50 -3.43
CA PRO A 110 -14.82 -7.76 -2.69
C PRO A 110 -13.63 -8.72 -2.79
N HIS A 111 -13.00 -8.82 -3.97
CA HIS A 111 -11.94 -9.79 -4.28
C HIS A 111 -10.78 -9.14 -5.04
N PRO A 112 -10.02 -8.20 -4.45
CA PRO A 112 -8.97 -7.48 -5.15
C PRO A 112 -7.83 -8.39 -5.63
N GLU A 113 -7.60 -9.50 -4.93
CA GLU A 113 -6.59 -10.52 -5.28
C GLU A 113 -6.88 -11.30 -6.55
N SER A 114 -8.14 -11.30 -7.01
CA SER A 114 -8.56 -11.98 -8.24
C SER A 114 -8.49 -11.09 -9.48
N LEU A 115 -8.19 -9.82 -9.30
CA LEU A 115 -8.11 -8.86 -10.40
C LEU A 115 -6.70 -8.79 -10.98
N TYR A 116 -6.62 -8.87 -12.28
CA TYR A 116 -5.37 -8.79 -13.04
C TYR A 116 -5.47 -7.71 -14.10
N THR A 117 -4.37 -7.00 -14.31
CA THR A 117 -4.25 -6.04 -15.40
C THR A 117 -3.54 -6.71 -16.58
N ILE A 118 -4.09 -6.58 -17.76
CA ILE A 118 -3.47 -7.07 -18.99
C ILE A 118 -2.61 -5.97 -19.59
N GLU A 119 -1.33 -6.26 -19.78
CA GLU A 119 -0.35 -5.36 -20.38
C GLU A 119 0.09 -5.91 -21.74
N HIS A 120 0.43 -5.00 -22.65
CA HIS A 120 1.06 -5.39 -23.90
C HIS A 120 2.50 -5.86 -23.65
N TRP A 121 2.84 -7.07 -24.08
CA TRP A 121 4.09 -7.74 -23.72
C TRP A 121 5.37 -7.05 -24.25
N ARG A 122 5.28 -6.35 -25.39
CA ARG A 122 6.45 -5.70 -26.05
C ARG A 122 6.90 -4.43 -25.35
N ASP A 123 5.97 -3.55 -25.05
CA ASP A 123 6.25 -2.20 -24.54
C ASP A 123 5.73 -1.99 -23.12
N LYS A 124 5.12 -3.03 -22.52
CA LYS A 124 4.44 -2.95 -21.23
C LYS A 124 3.39 -1.83 -21.16
N SER A 125 2.84 -1.48 -22.31
CA SER A 125 1.74 -0.54 -22.38
C SER A 125 0.48 -1.16 -21.83
N LEU A 126 -0.24 -0.38 -21.02
CA LEU A 126 -1.60 -0.72 -20.57
C LEU A 126 -2.65 -0.37 -21.64
N ALA A 127 -2.26 0.37 -22.69
CA ALA A 127 -3.17 0.80 -23.72
C ALA A 127 -3.33 -0.29 -24.79
N LEU A 128 -4.48 -0.93 -24.77
CA LEU A 128 -4.94 -1.81 -25.85
C LEU A 128 -5.96 -1.06 -26.70
N SER A 129 -6.04 -1.39 -28.00
CA SER A 129 -7.12 -0.86 -28.82
C SER A 129 -8.44 -1.54 -28.48
N TYR A 130 -9.55 -0.87 -28.70
CA TYR A 130 -10.87 -1.46 -28.47
C TYR A 130 -11.11 -2.73 -29.32
N PRO A 131 -10.69 -2.83 -30.60
CA PRO A 131 -10.75 -4.08 -31.35
C PRO A 131 -9.95 -5.23 -30.71
N ASP A 132 -8.74 -4.94 -30.19
CA ASP A 132 -7.95 -5.97 -29.49
C ASP A 132 -8.63 -6.44 -28.21
N TYR A 133 -9.28 -5.54 -27.46
CA TYR A 133 -10.10 -5.93 -26.32
C TYR A 133 -11.24 -6.87 -26.74
N LEU A 134 -11.96 -6.56 -27.83
CA LEU A 134 -13.04 -7.41 -28.32
C LEU A 134 -12.53 -8.81 -28.71
N ASP A 135 -11.40 -8.86 -29.43
CA ASP A 135 -10.77 -10.14 -29.79
C ASP A 135 -10.36 -10.94 -28.54
N LEU A 136 -9.77 -10.29 -27.52
CA LEU A 136 -9.42 -10.91 -26.26
C LEU A 136 -10.65 -11.41 -25.50
N ARG A 137 -11.70 -10.61 -25.42
CA ARG A 137 -12.95 -10.98 -24.76
C ARG A 137 -13.61 -12.18 -25.43
N ASP A 138 -13.73 -12.15 -26.74
CA ASP A 138 -14.45 -13.18 -27.51
C ASP A 138 -13.69 -14.51 -27.57
N HIS A 139 -12.36 -14.49 -27.38
CA HIS A 139 -11.52 -15.70 -27.33
C HIS A 139 -11.03 -16.02 -25.90
N ASN A 140 -11.60 -15.37 -24.89
CA ASN A 140 -11.22 -15.60 -23.49
C ASN A 140 -11.69 -16.98 -22.99
N HIS A 141 -10.74 -17.75 -22.44
CA HIS A 141 -10.99 -19.04 -21.79
C HIS A 141 -10.32 -19.13 -20.41
N SER A 142 -9.68 -18.04 -19.95
CA SER A 142 -8.81 -18.05 -18.77
C SER A 142 -9.35 -17.19 -17.62
N PHE A 143 -10.22 -16.24 -17.92
CA PHE A 143 -10.78 -15.31 -16.94
C PHE A 143 -12.30 -15.42 -16.92
N ASP A 144 -12.91 -15.21 -15.78
CA ASP A 144 -14.39 -15.20 -15.63
C ASP A 144 -15.02 -14.01 -16.35
N GLY A 145 -14.29 -12.89 -16.50
CA GLY A 145 -14.71 -11.72 -17.23
C GLY A 145 -13.53 -10.84 -17.62
N LEU A 146 -13.71 -10.03 -18.64
CA LEU A 146 -12.76 -9.03 -19.10
C LEU A 146 -13.47 -7.69 -19.22
N ALA A 147 -12.85 -6.63 -18.73
CA ALA A 147 -13.36 -5.28 -18.86
C ALA A 147 -12.26 -4.35 -19.37
N ALA A 148 -12.67 -3.33 -20.12
CA ALA A 148 -11.78 -2.27 -20.53
C ALA A 148 -12.32 -0.90 -20.07
N TYR A 149 -11.42 0.03 -19.89
CA TYR A 149 -11.75 1.41 -19.56
C TYR A 149 -10.78 2.38 -20.25
N ASN A 150 -11.24 3.61 -20.44
CA ASN A 150 -10.46 4.71 -20.99
C ASN A 150 -10.75 5.99 -20.19
N GLY A 151 -9.73 6.54 -19.53
CA GLY A 151 -9.87 7.78 -18.77
C GLY A 151 -9.79 9.00 -19.67
N THR A 152 -10.81 9.86 -19.63
CA THR A 152 -10.89 11.10 -20.42
C THR A 152 -11.50 12.25 -19.62
N GLN A 153 -11.70 13.38 -20.25
CA GLN A 153 -12.34 14.55 -19.65
C GLN A 153 -13.47 15.05 -20.54
N ALA A 154 -14.60 15.38 -19.91
CA ALA A 154 -15.75 15.91 -20.62
C ALA A 154 -16.36 17.11 -19.90
N GLY A 155 -17.14 17.89 -20.61
CA GLY A 155 -17.96 18.96 -20.03
C GLY A 155 -19.30 18.41 -19.59
N LEU A 156 -19.53 18.31 -18.26
CA LEU A 156 -20.81 17.92 -17.69
C LEU A 156 -21.60 19.17 -17.32
N ASP A 157 -22.81 19.27 -17.87
CA ASP A 157 -23.77 20.32 -17.52
C ASP A 157 -24.98 19.72 -16.85
N THR A 158 -25.15 20.08 -15.57
CA THR A 158 -26.28 19.66 -14.72
C THR A 158 -27.29 20.79 -14.47
N SER A 159 -26.93 22.03 -14.80
CA SER A 159 -27.73 23.23 -14.38
C SER A 159 -27.58 24.45 -15.32
N GLY A 160 -27.12 24.25 -16.56
CA GLY A 160 -26.85 25.34 -17.51
C GLY A 160 -25.43 25.92 -17.42
N HIS A 161 -24.57 25.36 -16.59
CA HIS A 161 -23.18 25.75 -16.42
C HIS A 161 -22.28 24.52 -16.55
N PRO A 162 -21.71 24.28 -17.74
CA PRO A 162 -20.83 23.13 -17.94
C PRO A 162 -19.58 23.25 -17.09
N ALA A 163 -19.28 22.21 -16.32
CA ALA A 163 -18.06 22.03 -15.56
C ALA A 163 -17.23 20.91 -16.17
N ARG A 164 -15.90 21.03 -16.09
CA ARG A 164 -15.00 19.98 -16.51
C ARG A 164 -15.07 18.84 -15.50
N ALA A 165 -15.24 17.62 -15.98
CA ALA A 165 -15.31 16.43 -15.18
C ALA A 165 -14.39 15.33 -15.73
N PHE A 166 -13.87 14.47 -14.84
CA PHE A 166 -13.10 13.29 -15.19
C PHE A 166 -14.05 12.12 -15.41
N VAL A 167 -13.86 11.44 -16.53
CA VAL A 167 -14.76 10.39 -17.01
C VAL A 167 -13.97 9.12 -17.27
N ASP A 168 -14.46 7.99 -16.79
CA ASP A 168 -14.07 6.69 -17.33
C ASP A 168 -15.11 6.19 -18.32
N GLU A 169 -14.68 6.02 -19.57
CA GLU A 169 -15.42 5.26 -20.57
C GLU A 169 -15.21 3.78 -20.29
N VAL A 170 -16.25 3.04 -19.96
CA VAL A 170 -16.15 1.67 -19.47
C VAL A 170 -16.95 0.71 -20.35
N THR A 171 -16.49 -0.52 -20.48
CA THR A 171 -17.26 -1.61 -21.12
C THR A 171 -18.39 -2.08 -20.22
N GLY A 172 -19.42 -2.69 -20.81
CA GLY A 172 -20.60 -3.12 -20.07
C GLY A 172 -20.34 -4.12 -18.94
N ASP A 173 -19.27 -4.93 -19.06
CA ASP A 173 -18.88 -5.91 -18.04
C ASP A 173 -18.03 -5.30 -16.90
N TYR A 174 -17.73 -4.00 -16.96
CA TYR A 174 -16.76 -3.35 -16.05
C TYR A 174 -17.09 -3.54 -14.57
N PHE A 175 -18.30 -3.21 -14.16
CA PHE A 175 -18.71 -3.30 -12.75
C PHE A 175 -18.86 -4.75 -12.28
N ASP A 176 -19.25 -5.64 -13.19
CA ASP A 176 -19.39 -7.08 -12.91
C ASP A 176 -18.02 -7.71 -12.65
N VAL A 177 -16.99 -7.33 -13.42
CA VAL A 177 -15.60 -7.78 -13.20
C VAL A 177 -15.06 -7.32 -11.83
N PHE A 178 -15.41 -6.12 -11.36
CA PHE A 178 -15.04 -5.69 -10.02
C PHE A 178 -15.89 -6.31 -8.90
N GLY A 179 -17.00 -6.98 -9.24
CA GLY A 179 -17.89 -7.65 -8.29
C GLY A 179 -18.61 -6.69 -7.33
N ILE A 180 -18.73 -5.41 -7.68
CA ILE A 180 -19.34 -4.39 -6.83
C ILE A 180 -20.84 -4.25 -7.09
N GLN A 181 -21.55 -3.68 -6.13
CA GLN A 181 -22.98 -3.39 -6.24
C GLN A 181 -23.20 -1.88 -6.22
N PRO A 182 -24.20 -1.36 -6.95
CA PRO A 182 -24.51 0.07 -6.95
C PRO A 182 -25.02 0.52 -5.58
N HIS A 183 -24.59 1.70 -5.13
CA HIS A 183 -25.15 2.35 -3.95
C HIS A 183 -26.61 2.78 -4.19
N LEU A 184 -26.89 3.24 -5.39
CA LEU A 184 -28.22 3.67 -5.82
C LEU A 184 -28.44 3.35 -7.30
N GLY A 185 -29.65 2.94 -7.68
CA GLY A 185 -29.99 2.64 -9.05
C GLY A 185 -29.39 1.32 -9.57
N ARG A 186 -28.82 1.34 -10.78
CA ARG A 186 -28.17 0.20 -11.41
C ARG A 186 -26.85 0.58 -12.07
N PHE A 187 -26.05 -0.40 -12.41
CA PHE A 187 -24.86 -0.22 -13.24
C PHE A 187 -25.20 -0.33 -14.74
N ILE A 188 -24.20 -0.01 -15.55
CA ILE A 188 -24.15 -0.28 -16.97
C ILE A 188 -23.82 -1.77 -17.12
N HIS A 189 -24.49 -2.45 -18.05
CA HIS A 189 -24.25 -3.85 -18.37
C HIS A 189 -24.02 -4.02 -19.88
N ALA A 190 -23.38 -5.13 -20.27
CA ALA A 190 -23.15 -5.46 -21.68
C ALA A 190 -24.45 -5.48 -22.51
N SER A 191 -25.60 -5.79 -21.90
CA SER A 191 -26.90 -5.72 -22.51
C SER A 191 -27.41 -4.32 -22.86
N ASP A 192 -26.76 -3.28 -22.36
CA ASP A 192 -27.10 -1.89 -22.71
C ASP A 192 -26.39 -1.48 -24.02
N GLU A 193 -25.33 -2.19 -24.43
CA GLU A 193 -24.49 -1.86 -25.58
C GLU A 193 -24.98 -2.51 -26.86
N HIS A 194 -25.71 -1.79 -27.65
CA HIS A 194 -26.28 -2.24 -28.93
C HIS A 194 -25.60 -1.66 -30.19
N GLY A 195 -24.39 -1.06 -29.99
CA GLY A 195 -23.62 -0.41 -31.04
C GLY A 195 -23.21 0.99 -30.69
N PRO A 196 -22.58 1.72 -31.60
CA PRO A 196 -22.10 3.09 -31.32
C PRO A 196 -23.22 4.03 -30.86
N ASN A 197 -22.95 4.79 -29.80
CA ASN A 197 -23.85 5.78 -29.22
C ASN A 197 -25.20 5.24 -28.73
N SER A 198 -25.29 3.94 -28.48
CA SER A 198 -26.57 3.26 -28.12
C SER A 198 -26.95 3.36 -26.65
N ALA A 199 -26.02 3.67 -25.77
CA ALA A 199 -26.20 3.59 -24.32
C ALA A 199 -25.86 4.92 -23.62
N PRO A 200 -26.65 5.99 -23.79
CA PRO A 200 -26.36 7.29 -23.20
C PRO A 200 -26.66 7.32 -21.69
N TYR A 201 -25.91 6.52 -20.93
CA TYR A 201 -26.07 6.34 -19.49
C TYR A 201 -24.85 6.86 -18.73
N ILE A 202 -25.09 7.34 -17.51
CA ILE A 202 -24.08 7.77 -16.55
C ILE A 202 -24.26 7.02 -15.24
N VAL A 203 -23.18 6.50 -14.70
CA VAL A 203 -23.06 6.08 -13.31
C VAL A 203 -22.19 7.09 -12.58
N LEU A 204 -22.69 7.77 -11.58
CA LEU A 204 -21.96 8.76 -10.81
C LEU A 204 -21.02 8.07 -9.83
N ASN A 205 -19.85 8.66 -9.61
CA ASN A 205 -19.03 8.33 -8.44
C ASN A 205 -19.75 8.79 -7.18
N TYR A 206 -19.59 8.05 -6.07
CA TYR A 206 -20.22 8.38 -4.80
C TYR A 206 -19.89 9.79 -4.31
N ALA A 207 -18.60 10.16 -4.33
CA ALA A 207 -18.15 11.46 -3.87
C ALA A 207 -18.72 12.60 -4.73
N TYR A 208 -18.81 12.38 -6.05
CA TYR A 208 -19.42 13.36 -6.95
C TYR A 208 -20.92 13.54 -6.67
N TRP A 209 -21.66 12.45 -6.48
CA TRP A 209 -23.07 12.50 -6.11
C TRP A 209 -23.29 13.20 -4.75
N HIS A 210 -22.49 12.85 -3.73
CA HIS A 210 -22.57 13.47 -2.41
C HIS A 210 -22.33 14.98 -2.47
N ASN A 211 -21.27 15.41 -3.16
CA ASN A 211 -20.84 16.81 -3.17
C ASN A 211 -21.70 17.71 -4.09
N HIS A 212 -22.18 17.19 -5.22
CA HIS A 212 -22.88 17.98 -6.23
C HIS A 212 -24.39 17.81 -6.20
N PHE A 213 -24.89 16.67 -5.73
CA PHE A 213 -26.31 16.38 -5.64
C PHE A 213 -26.82 16.23 -4.20
N GLN A 214 -25.95 16.44 -3.19
CA GLN A 214 -26.31 16.47 -1.76
C GLN A 214 -27.12 15.23 -1.32
N ASP A 215 -26.69 14.07 -1.75
CA ASP A 215 -27.33 12.78 -1.46
C ASP A 215 -28.78 12.65 -1.98
N ASP A 216 -29.15 13.45 -2.96
CA ASP A 216 -30.48 13.37 -3.54
C ASP A 216 -30.70 12.05 -4.28
N ARG A 217 -31.54 11.20 -3.73
CA ARG A 217 -31.90 9.90 -4.32
C ARG A 217 -32.73 10.05 -5.59
N GLY A 218 -33.39 11.19 -5.81
CA GLY A 218 -34.11 11.49 -7.03
C GLY A 218 -33.23 11.81 -8.24
N VAL A 219 -31.92 11.67 -8.13
CA VAL A 219 -30.97 11.85 -9.23
C VAL A 219 -31.12 10.78 -10.32
N ILE A 220 -31.56 9.58 -9.95
CA ILE A 220 -31.78 8.47 -10.89
C ILE A 220 -32.89 8.81 -11.87
N GLY A 221 -32.61 8.63 -13.14
CA GLY A 221 -33.49 8.98 -14.26
C GLY A 221 -33.39 10.45 -14.71
N ARG A 222 -32.61 11.30 -14.03
CA ARG A 222 -32.34 12.65 -14.53
C ARG A 222 -31.48 12.64 -15.76
N THR A 223 -31.79 13.52 -16.69
CA THR A 223 -30.97 13.77 -17.88
C THR A 223 -30.03 14.93 -17.61
N VAL A 224 -28.76 14.74 -17.90
CA VAL A 224 -27.69 15.75 -17.87
C VAL A 224 -27.07 15.88 -19.25
N GLN A 225 -26.39 16.99 -19.52
CA GLN A 225 -25.73 17.19 -20.79
C GLN A 225 -24.23 16.85 -20.65
N LEU A 226 -23.76 15.89 -21.38
CA LEU A 226 -22.34 15.54 -21.49
C LEU A 226 -21.84 15.94 -22.88
N ASN A 227 -20.97 16.95 -22.94
CA ASN A 227 -20.51 17.55 -24.18
C ASN A 227 -21.68 17.89 -25.16
N LYS A 228 -22.77 18.42 -24.61
CA LYS A 228 -24.02 18.76 -25.31
C LYS A 228 -24.88 17.59 -25.77
N HIS A 229 -24.54 16.36 -25.42
CA HIS A 229 -25.33 15.17 -25.66
C HIS A 229 -26.11 14.81 -24.39
N PRO A 230 -27.39 14.44 -24.49
CA PRO A 230 -28.18 14.04 -23.33
C PRO A 230 -27.79 12.63 -22.86
N PHE A 231 -27.49 12.53 -21.56
CA PHE A 231 -27.22 11.26 -20.89
C PHE A 231 -28.12 11.11 -19.68
N THR A 232 -28.55 9.91 -19.37
CA THR A 232 -29.41 9.60 -18.24
C THR A 232 -28.58 9.01 -17.10
N ILE A 233 -28.73 9.56 -15.90
CA ILE A 233 -28.11 9.02 -14.69
C ILE A 233 -28.87 7.75 -14.30
N VAL A 234 -28.21 6.58 -14.33
CA VAL A 234 -28.82 5.29 -14.02
C VAL A 234 -28.37 4.71 -12.68
N GLY A 235 -27.25 5.16 -12.15
CA GLY A 235 -26.72 4.64 -10.91
C GLY A 235 -25.72 5.55 -10.22
N VAL A 236 -25.38 5.17 -8.98
CA VAL A 236 -24.31 5.73 -8.18
C VAL A 236 -23.44 4.59 -7.69
N ALA A 237 -22.13 4.69 -7.89
CA ALA A 237 -21.16 3.72 -7.42
C ALA A 237 -21.09 3.68 -5.88
N PRO A 238 -20.60 2.59 -5.27
CA PRO A 238 -20.47 2.52 -3.82
C PRO A 238 -19.40 3.48 -3.29
N PRO A 239 -19.48 3.89 -2.01
CA PRO A 239 -18.42 4.67 -1.36
C PRO A 239 -17.07 3.93 -1.45
N GLY A 240 -15.99 4.66 -1.71
CA GLY A 240 -14.65 4.08 -1.79
C GLY A 240 -14.25 3.53 -3.15
N PHE A 241 -15.19 3.27 -4.06
CA PHE A 241 -14.86 2.82 -5.42
C PHE A 241 -14.44 4.00 -6.31
N HIS A 242 -13.21 3.94 -6.82
CA HIS A 242 -12.61 4.98 -7.67
C HIS A 242 -12.07 4.42 -9.00
N GLY A 243 -12.43 3.17 -9.34
CA GLY A 243 -11.82 2.48 -10.47
C GLY A 243 -10.40 1.97 -10.14
N PRO A 244 -9.70 1.38 -11.12
CA PRO A 244 -8.39 0.76 -10.91
C PRO A 244 -7.23 1.75 -10.81
N VAL A 245 -7.42 3.00 -11.25
CA VAL A 245 -6.37 4.02 -11.29
C VAL A 245 -6.42 4.90 -10.05
N LEU A 246 -5.52 4.67 -9.12
CA LEU A 246 -5.49 5.32 -7.80
C LEU A 246 -5.22 6.84 -7.85
N PHE A 247 -4.62 7.34 -8.93
CA PHE A 247 -4.23 8.75 -9.05
C PHE A 247 -5.29 9.64 -9.70
N PHE A 248 -6.30 9.04 -10.33
CA PHE A 248 -7.36 9.76 -11.00
C PHE A 248 -8.69 9.33 -10.41
N ILE A 249 -9.32 10.23 -9.68
CA ILE A 249 -10.67 10.01 -9.17
C ILE A 249 -11.62 10.46 -10.27
N GLN A 250 -12.31 9.52 -10.86
CA GLN A 250 -13.34 9.78 -11.86
C GLN A 250 -14.58 10.34 -11.18
N ASP A 251 -15.17 11.34 -11.81
CA ASP A 251 -16.43 11.91 -11.36
C ASP A 251 -17.62 11.00 -11.73
N PHE A 252 -17.51 10.30 -12.89
CA PHE A 252 -18.54 9.38 -13.36
C PHE A 252 -18.03 8.41 -14.43
N PHE A 253 -18.82 7.40 -14.71
CA PHE A 253 -18.58 6.33 -15.67
C PHE A 253 -19.63 6.36 -16.77
N VAL A 254 -19.22 6.17 -18.02
CA VAL A 254 -20.08 6.10 -19.20
C VAL A 254 -19.74 4.89 -20.05
N PRO A 255 -20.69 4.33 -20.81
CA PRO A 255 -20.39 3.24 -21.73
C PRO A 255 -19.39 3.68 -22.80
N ILE A 256 -18.38 2.87 -23.05
CA ILE A 256 -17.34 3.13 -24.06
C ILE A 256 -17.90 3.25 -25.47
N VAL A 257 -19.02 2.62 -25.74
CA VAL A 257 -19.73 2.71 -27.04
C VAL A 257 -20.21 4.11 -27.37
N ASN A 258 -20.26 5.01 -26.37
CA ASN A 258 -20.63 6.43 -26.52
C ASN A 258 -19.43 7.36 -26.65
N GLN A 259 -18.21 6.83 -26.91
CA GLN A 259 -16.97 7.61 -27.01
C GLN A 259 -17.08 8.81 -27.96
N GLU A 260 -17.73 8.64 -29.10
CA GLU A 260 -17.91 9.76 -30.06
C GLU A 260 -18.63 10.95 -29.46
N GLN A 261 -19.65 10.71 -28.61
CA GLN A 261 -20.38 11.75 -27.92
C GLN A 261 -19.59 12.37 -26.78
N VAL A 262 -18.70 11.58 -26.15
CA VAL A 262 -17.87 12.00 -25.02
C VAL A 262 -16.63 12.75 -25.49
N GLU A 263 -15.90 12.24 -26.47
CA GLU A 263 -14.64 12.80 -26.94
C GLU A 263 -14.76 13.64 -28.22
N GLY A 264 -15.88 13.57 -28.93
CA GLY A 264 -16.08 14.24 -30.19
C GLY A 264 -15.41 13.56 -31.40
N GLN A 265 -14.83 12.37 -31.19
CA GLN A 265 -14.22 11.55 -32.23
C GLN A 265 -14.38 10.07 -31.91
N ASN A 266 -14.65 9.27 -32.97
CA ASN A 266 -14.75 7.83 -32.82
C ASN A 266 -13.39 7.17 -33.09
N SER A 267 -12.75 6.70 -32.05
CA SER A 267 -11.51 5.91 -32.12
C SER A 267 -11.72 4.41 -31.92
N LEU A 268 -12.93 3.96 -31.57
CA LEU A 268 -13.25 2.56 -31.31
C LEU A 268 -13.03 1.65 -32.54
N SER A 269 -13.13 2.19 -33.74
CA SER A 269 -12.88 1.46 -35.00
C SER A 269 -11.47 1.66 -35.54
N LYS A 270 -10.66 2.53 -34.93
CA LYS A 270 -9.35 2.90 -35.43
C LYS A 270 -8.27 2.07 -34.79
N SER A 271 -7.54 1.37 -35.65
CA SER A 271 -6.24 0.70 -35.43
C SER A 271 -6.16 -0.34 -34.32
N ARG A 272 -5.84 -1.55 -34.73
CA ARG A 272 -5.22 -2.55 -33.85
C ARG A 272 -3.84 -2.06 -33.42
N SER A 273 -3.48 -2.31 -32.16
CA SER A 273 -2.11 -2.11 -31.69
C SER A 273 -1.18 -3.02 -32.50
N ALA A 274 -0.18 -2.46 -33.17
CA ALA A 274 0.70 -3.19 -34.09
C ALA A 274 1.77 -4.00 -33.32
#